data_5647321ac74ad151ba92cce6d9c31f03
#
_entry.id   5647321ac74ad151ba92cce6d9c31f03
#
_cell.length_a   1.000
_cell.length_b   1.000
_cell.length_c   1.000
_cell.angle_alpha   90.00
_cell.angle_beta   90.00
_cell.angle_gamma   90.00
#
_symmetry.space_group_name_H-M   'P 1'
#
loop_
_entity.id
_entity.type
_entity.pdbx_description
1 polymer ?
#
loop_
_entity_poly.entity_id
_entity_poly.type
_entity_poly.pdbx_seq_one_letter_code
_entity_poly.pdbx_strand_id
1 'polypeptide(L)'
;MICKINEQTPTSFIGPVELKQLLTAHLDSGVIEAYAGFLGNQPKLQSSLTTYFSDPTRHSNITPMFIYNEETNELVTLMAKNTQSPDEVGEPGSILAHVRDSGFTESFLCSDCYGQLSCSSCAVEVLTGTLENPTPRDEEYDMLDIDEAKPPTKHTRLGCQAVIGKNPLVVSIRAPEKKIRAKI
;
A
#
# COMPACT_ATOMS: atom_id res chain seq x y z
N MET A 1 41.40 4.63 21.37
CA MET A 1 41.03 4.54 19.91
C MET A 1 39.55 4.88 19.84
N ILE A 2 39.22 6.15 19.52
CA ILE A 2 37.86 6.68 19.55
C ILE A 2 37.26 6.41 18.20
N CYS A 3 36.28 5.51 18.16
CA CYS A 3 35.50 5.22 16.94
C CYS A 3 34.64 6.46 16.64
N LYS A 4 34.97 7.21 15.61
CA LYS A 4 34.12 8.30 15.10
C LYS A 4 32.88 7.69 14.49
N ILE A 5 31.75 7.91 15.12
CA ILE A 5 30.43 7.67 14.54
C ILE A 5 30.31 8.64 13.37
N ASN A 6 30.25 8.08 12.16
CA ASN A 6 30.02 8.83 10.94
C ASN A 6 28.60 9.40 11.04
N GLU A 7 28.48 10.70 11.27
CA GLU A 7 27.22 11.43 11.12
C GLU A 7 26.84 11.33 9.63
N GLN A 8 25.98 10.38 9.32
CA GLN A 8 25.35 10.34 8.01
C GLN A 8 24.50 11.61 7.92
N THR A 9 24.90 12.51 7.04
CA THR A 9 24.08 13.63 6.58
C THR A 9 22.68 13.10 6.24
N PRO A 10 21.60 13.73 6.73
CA PRO A 10 20.25 13.29 6.45
C PRO A 10 20.08 13.21 4.95
N THR A 11 19.78 12.03 4.44
CA THR A 11 19.55 11.77 3.02
C THR A 11 18.37 12.63 2.62
N SER A 12 18.60 13.66 1.80
CA SER A 12 17.51 14.49 1.28
C SER A 12 16.57 13.60 0.50
N PHE A 13 15.27 13.72 0.75
CA PHE A 13 14.26 12.96 0.02
C PHE A 13 14.42 13.20 -1.48
N ILE A 14 14.61 12.13 -2.24
CA ILE A 14 14.83 12.17 -3.69
C ILE A 14 13.49 11.86 -4.35
N GLY A 15 12.65 12.87 -4.56
CA GLY A 15 11.34 12.70 -5.18
C GLY A 15 10.58 14.03 -5.24
N PRO A 16 9.40 14.04 -5.86
CA PRO A 16 8.55 15.22 -5.87
C PRO A 16 8.16 15.66 -4.46
N VAL A 17 8.06 16.98 -4.25
CA VAL A 17 7.68 17.57 -2.95
C VAL A 17 6.31 17.08 -2.52
N GLU A 18 5.39 16.95 -3.46
CA GLU A 18 4.02 16.46 -3.27
C GLU A 18 4.01 15.03 -2.75
N LEU A 19 4.88 14.18 -3.28
CA LEU A 19 5.05 12.80 -2.80
C LEU A 19 5.54 12.79 -1.36
N LYS A 20 6.55 13.59 -1.04
CA LYS A 20 7.05 13.69 0.33
C LYS A 20 5.94 14.13 1.29
N GLN A 21 5.17 15.15 0.92
CA GLN A 21 4.05 15.65 1.74
C GLN A 21 2.98 14.56 1.94
N LEU A 22 2.64 13.82 0.87
CA LEU A 22 1.68 12.73 0.94
C LEU A 22 2.12 11.65 1.94
N LEU A 23 3.37 11.23 1.88
CA LEU A 23 3.88 10.16 2.74
C LEU A 23 4.06 10.62 4.20
N THR A 24 4.57 11.84 4.43
CA THR A 24 4.78 12.38 5.79
C THR A 24 3.49 12.63 6.57
N ALA A 25 2.36 12.71 5.89
CA ALA A 25 1.08 12.82 6.55
C ALA A 25 0.63 11.51 7.25
N HIS A 26 1.19 10.36 6.85
CA HIS A 26 0.69 9.05 7.27
C HIS A 26 1.76 8.07 7.79
N LEU A 27 3.03 8.29 7.45
CA LEU A 27 4.13 7.37 7.74
C LEU A 27 5.22 8.04 8.59
N ASP A 28 5.91 7.23 9.39
CA ASP A 28 7.03 7.67 10.21
C ASP A 28 8.24 8.08 9.36
N SER A 29 9.04 9.01 9.89
CA SER A 29 10.21 9.55 9.20
C SER A 29 11.22 8.46 8.80
N GLY A 30 11.41 7.45 9.63
CA GLY A 30 12.33 6.34 9.34
C GLY A 30 11.91 5.52 8.11
N VAL A 31 10.59 5.29 7.93
CA VAL A 31 10.03 4.62 6.74
C VAL A 31 10.27 5.47 5.50
N ILE A 32 10.04 6.79 5.62
CA ILE A 32 10.21 7.74 4.52
C ILE A 32 11.66 7.85 4.09
N GLU A 33 12.61 7.85 5.04
CA GLU A 33 14.04 7.88 4.74
C GLU A 33 14.52 6.59 4.06
N ALA A 34 14.07 5.44 4.55
CA ALA A 34 14.35 4.16 3.91
C ALA A 34 13.80 4.09 2.47
N TYR A 35 12.56 4.56 2.29
CA TYR A 35 11.95 4.65 0.97
C TYR A 35 12.67 5.65 0.05
N ALA A 36 13.12 6.79 0.56
CA ALA A 36 13.90 7.74 -0.23
C ALA A 36 15.21 7.12 -0.74
N GLY A 37 15.89 6.34 0.10
CA GLY A 37 17.07 5.58 -0.29
C GLY A 37 16.76 4.53 -1.38
N PHE A 38 15.65 3.80 -1.23
CA PHE A 38 15.18 2.86 -2.25
C PHE A 38 14.87 3.58 -3.57
N LEU A 39 14.10 4.67 -3.52
CA LEU A 39 13.69 5.44 -4.71
C LEU A 39 14.90 6.01 -5.47
N GLY A 40 15.94 6.45 -4.75
CA GLY A 40 17.20 6.92 -5.35
C GLY A 40 17.90 5.88 -6.21
N ASN A 41 17.70 4.59 -5.92
CA ASN A 41 18.23 3.47 -6.70
C ASN A 41 17.27 2.98 -7.80
N GLN A 42 16.11 3.64 -7.97
CA GLN A 42 15.07 3.27 -8.93
C GLN A 42 14.76 4.42 -9.92
N PRO A 43 15.68 4.77 -10.83
CA PRO A 43 15.55 5.98 -11.66
C PRO A 43 14.29 5.96 -12.55
N LYS A 44 13.86 4.79 -13.00
CA LYS A 44 12.64 4.67 -13.82
C LYS A 44 11.39 4.97 -13.01
N LEU A 45 11.29 4.41 -11.79
CA LEU A 45 10.19 4.66 -10.89
C LEU A 45 10.14 6.12 -10.47
N GLN A 46 11.30 6.69 -10.10
CA GLN A 46 11.42 8.10 -9.75
C GLN A 46 10.96 9.01 -10.89
N SER A 47 11.38 8.73 -12.13
CA SER A 47 10.94 9.48 -13.32
C SER A 47 9.44 9.38 -13.53
N SER A 48 8.86 8.18 -13.38
CA SER A 48 7.40 7.97 -13.52
C SER A 48 6.61 8.75 -12.48
N LEU A 49 7.03 8.73 -11.21
CA LEU A 49 6.41 9.49 -10.13
C LEU A 49 6.54 11.01 -10.36
N THR A 50 7.73 11.47 -10.76
CA THR A 50 7.96 12.89 -11.08
C THR A 50 7.03 13.34 -12.21
N THR A 51 6.91 12.55 -13.26
CA THR A 51 6.02 12.85 -14.39
C THR A 51 4.55 12.88 -13.95
N TYR A 52 4.12 11.92 -13.15
CA TYR A 52 2.76 11.88 -12.62
C TYR A 52 2.42 13.11 -11.78
N PHE A 53 3.25 13.47 -10.80
CA PHE A 53 3.00 14.62 -9.93
C PHE A 53 3.14 15.97 -10.63
N SER A 54 3.93 16.06 -11.72
CA SER A 54 4.05 17.28 -12.51
C SER A 54 2.82 17.59 -13.38
N ASP A 55 2.14 16.54 -13.87
CA ASP A 55 0.93 16.68 -14.70
C ASP A 55 -0.01 15.49 -14.50
N PRO A 56 -0.78 15.48 -13.39
CA PRO A 56 -1.71 14.38 -13.10
C PRO A 56 -2.77 14.17 -14.18
N THR A 57 -3.09 15.20 -14.96
CA THR A 57 -4.14 15.13 -15.99
C THR A 57 -3.72 14.29 -17.20
N ARG A 58 -2.44 14.20 -17.50
CA ARG A 58 -1.88 13.37 -18.59
C ARG A 58 -1.91 11.89 -18.30
N HIS A 59 -2.04 11.50 -17.03
CA HIS A 59 -1.95 10.12 -16.59
C HIS A 59 -3.30 9.57 -16.09
N SER A 60 -4.39 9.93 -16.78
CA SER A 60 -5.76 9.50 -16.43
C SER A 60 -5.93 7.97 -16.30
N ASN A 61 -4.99 7.20 -16.83
CA ASN A 61 -5.02 5.72 -16.84
C ASN A 61 -4.02 5.07 -15.88
N ILE A 62 -3.28 5.86 -15.10
CA ILE A 62 -2.27 5.33 -14.16
C ILE A 62 -2.45 6.03 -12.82
N THR A 63 -2.57 5.25 -11.76
CA THR A 63 -2.65 5.77 -10.38
C THR A 63 -1.48 5.22 -9.57
N PRO A 64 -0.62 6.07 -8.98
CA PRO A 64 0.39 5.60 -8.04
C PRO A 64 -0.27 5.03 -6.79
N MET A 65 0.12 3.82 -6.41
CA MET A 65 -0.30 3.17 -5.18
C MET A 65 0.92 2.89 -4.31
N PHE A 66 0.86 3.33 -3.07
CA PHE A 66 1.89 3.15 -2.06
C PHE A 66 1.36 2.18 -1.01
N ILE A 67 2.03 1.05 -0.84
CA ILE A 67 1.62 0.01 0.09
C ILE A 67 2.69 -0.11 1.17
N TYR A 68 2.32 0.22 2.39
CA TYR A 68 3.14 0.11 3.57
C TYR A 68 2.83 -1.20 4.31
N ASN A 69 3.85 -2.02 4.51
CA ASN A 69 3.73 -3.22 5.33
C ASN A 69 4.27 -2.92 6.73
N GLU A 70 3.38 -2.89 7.72
CA GLU A 70 3.74 -2.57 9.11
C GLU A 70 4.62 -3.64 9.77
N GLU A 71 4.53 -4.89 9.33
CA GLU A 71 5.30 -5.99 9.90
C GLU A 71 6.76 -5.95 9.46
N THR A 72 6.99 -5.70 8.16
CA THR A 72 8.35 -5.64 7.58
C THR A 72 8.94 -4.23 7.61
N ASN A 73 8.11 -3.23 7.89
CA ASN A 73 8.45 -1.80 7.83
C ASN A 73 8.90 -1.35 6.41
N GLU A 74 8.31 -1.96 5.39
CA GLU A 74 8.63 -1.70 3.99
C GLU A 74 7.52 -0.90 3.29
N LEU A 75 7.91 0.07 2.49
CA LEU A 75 7.03 0.82 1.60
C LEU A 75 7.32 0.45 0.15
N VAL A 76 6.31 -0.03 -0.54
CA VAL A 76 6.37 -0.41 -1.95
C VAL A 76 5.50 0.52 -2.78
N THR A 77 5.93 0.83 -3.99
CA THR A 77 5.17 1.64 -4.94
C THR A 77 4.82 0.85 -6.18
N LEU A 78 3.56 0.91 -6.55
CA LEU A 78 3.02 0.38 -7.80
C LEU A 78 2.47 1.53 -8.64
N MET A 79 2.68 1.46 -9.96
CA MET A 79 2.01 2.31 -10.93
C MET A 79 0.81 1.53 -11.48
N ALA A 80 -0.31 1.58 -10.75
CA ALA A 80 -1.52 0.86 -11.11
C ALA A 80 -2.12 1.42 -12.40
N LYS A 81 -2.41 0.55 -13.36
CA LYS A 81 -3.08 0.92 -14.60
C LYS A 81 -4.58 0.72 -14.43
N ASN A 82 -5.40 1.69 -14.82
CA ASN A 82 -6.88 1.60 -14.82
C ASN A 82 -7.37 0.65 -15.95
N THR A 83 -6.68 -0.45 -16.17
CA THR A 83 -7.09 -1.52 -17.07
C THR A 83 -7.51 -2.71 -16.21
N GLN A 84 -8.61 -3.36 -16.61
CA GLN A 84 -9.00 -4.61 -15.95
C GLN A 84 -7.83 -5.59 -16.00
N SER A 85 -7.50 -6.17 -14.85
CA SER A 85 -6.54 -7.26 -14.82
C SER A 85 -7.12 -8.47 -15.56
N PRO A 86 -6.34 -9.11 -16.44
CA PRO A 86 -6.76 -10.35 -17.09
C PRO A 86 -6.87 -11.53 -16.11
N ASP A 87 -6.16 -11.47 -14.98
CA ASP A 87 -6.19 -12.51 -13.96
C ASP A 87 -7.28 -12.16 -12.94
N GLU A 88 -8.37 -12.88 -12.98
CA GLU A 88 -9.62 -12.67 -12.21
C GLU A 88 -9.44 -12.87 -10.69
N VAL A 89 -8.47 -12.20 -10.08
CA VAL A 89 -8.23 -12.26 -8.63
C VAL A 89 -8.93 -11.08 -7.96
N GLY A 90 -10.11 -11.30 -7.42
CA GLY A 90 -10.94 -10.26 -6.83
C GLY A 90 -11.68 -9.41 -7.87
N GLU A 91 -12.16 -8.25 -7.46
CA GLU A 91 -12.80 -7.30 -8.36
C GLU A 91 -11.78 -6.72 -9.35
N PRO A 92 -12.12 -6.57 -10.63
CA PRO A 92 -11.26 -5.94 -11.63
C PRO A 92 -10.81 -4.54 -11.18
N GLY A 93 -9.50 -4.27 -11.24
CA GLY A 93 -8.94 -2.99 -10.77
C GLY A 93 -8.81 -2.86 -9.25
N SER A 94 -9.01 -3.95 -8.50
CA SER A 94 -8.81 -3.96 -7.06
C SER A 94 -7.33 -3.86 -6.67
N ILE A 95 -7.07 -3.48 -5.41
CA ILE A 95 -5.71 -3.41 -4.86
C ILE A 95 -5.00 -4.75 -5.03
N LEU A 96 -5.67 -5.86 -4.69
CA LEU A 96 -5.10 -7.20 -4.80
C LEU A 96 -4.77 -7.56 -6.27
N ALA A 97 -5.65 -7.26 -7.21
CA ALA A 97 -5.42 -7.49 -8.63
C ALA A 97 -4.14 -6.79 -9.11
N HIS A 98 -3.96 -5.51 -8.76
CA HIS A 98 -2.77 -4.76 -9.14
C HIS A 98 -1.49 -5.28 -8.48
N VAL A 99 -1.56 -5.73 -7.22
CA VAL A 99 -0.41 -6.35 -6.54
C VAL A 99 0.01 -7.63 -7.28
N ARG A 100 -0.95 -8.46 -7.67
CA ARG A 100 -0.69 -9.70 -8.42
C ARG A 100 -0.10 -9.43 -9.81
N ASP A 101 -0.69 -8.51 -10.56
CA ASP A 101 -0.21 -8.11 -11.90
C ASP A 101 1.21 -7.56 -11.86
N SER A 102 1.61 -6.95 -10.76
CA SER A 102 2.96 -6.39 -10.59
C SER A 102 4.02 -7.44 -10.28
N GLY A 103 3.64 -8.71 -10.15
CA GLY A 103 4.56 -9.83 -9.87
C GLY A 103 5.02 -9.90 -8.42
N PHE A 104 4.39 -9.15 -7.49
CA PHE A 104 4.63 -9.33 -6.06
C PHE A 104 4.12 -10.71 -5.61
N THR A 105 4.90 -11.31 -4.72
CA THR A 105 4.56 -12.64 -4.19
C THR A 105 3.35 -12.58 -3.27
N GLU A 106 2.70 -13.73 -3.09
CA GLU A 106 1.58 -13.90 -2.15
C GLU A 106 1.93 -13.49 -0.71
N SER A 107 3.21 -13.53 -0.36
CA SER A 107 3.69 -13.10 0.96
C SER A 107 3.59 -11.61 1.20
N PHE A 108 3.49 -10.77 0.14
CA PHE A 108 3.40 -9.32 0.30
C PHE A 108 1.98 -8.86 0.69
N LEU A 109 0.97 -9.33 -0.03
CA LEU A 109 -0.45 -9.17 0.34
C LEU A 109 -1.11 -10.54 0.23
N CYS A 110 -1.35 -11.16 1.37
CA CYS A 110 -1.94 -12.49 1.45
C CYS A 110 -3.37 -12.50 0.88
N SER A 111 -3.77 -13.63 0.31
CA SER A 111 -5.13 -13.84 -0.18
C SER A 111 -5.43 -15.34 -0.21
N ASP A 112 -5.76 -15.89 0.96
CA ASP A 112 -6.00 -17.34 1.15
C ASP A 112 -7.15 -17.85 0.27
N CYS A 113 -8.14 -16.99 -0.02
CA CYS A 113 -9.26 -17.34 -0.87
C CYS A 113 -9.07 -16.94 -2.34
N TYR A 114 -7.89 -16.50 -2.75
CA TYR A 114 -7.63 -16.02 -4.11
C TYR A 114 -8.59 -14.91 -4.58
N GLY A 115 -9.01 -14.05 -3.66
CA GLY A 115 -9.89 -12.93 -3.97
C GLY A 115 -11.39 -13.26 -4.10
N GLN A 116 -11.81 -14.45 -3.65
CA GLN A 116 -13.21 -14.91 -3.77
C GLN A 116 -14.14 -14.39 -2.67
N LEU A 117 -13.74 -13.34 -1.92
CA LEU A 117 -14.55 -12.76 -0.84
C LEU A 117 -14.99 -13.80 0.21
N SER A 118 -14.09 -14.69 0.61
CA SER A 118 -14.36 -15.74 1.61
C SER A 118 -13.31 -15.80 2.73
N CYS A 119 -12.48 -14.76 2.86
CA CYS A 119 -11.52 -14.58 3.95
C CYS A 119 -11.20 -13.10 4.15
N SER A 120 -10.48 -12.77 5.23
CA SER A 120 -10.02 -11.41 5.55
C SER A 120 -8.51 -11.22 5.34
N SER A 121 -7.78 -12.22 4.83
CA SER A 121 -6.31 -12.19 4.77
C SER A 121 -5.73 -11.07 3.88
N CYS A 122 -6.53 -10.52 2.94
CA CYS A 122 -6.13 -9.40 2.11
C CYS A 122 -6.58 -8.03 2.67
N ALA A 123 -6.97 -7.95 3.94
CA ALA A 123 -7.41 -6.70 4.55
C ALA A 123 -6.30 -5.65 4.58
N VAL A 124 -6.64 -4.44 4.18
CA VAL A 124 -5.76 -3.26 4.18
C VAL A 124 -6.46 -2.09 4.83
N GLU A 125 -5.68 -1.17 5.39
CA GLU A 125 -6.15 0.12 5.89
C GLU A 125 -5.89 1.18 4.81
N VAL A 126 -6.93 1.87 4.36
CA VAL A 126 -6.81 2.98 3.41
C VAL A 126 -6.44 4.24 4.17
N LEU A 127 -5.19 4.68 4.07
CA LEU A 127 -4.70 5.87 4.78
C LEU A 127 -5.08 7.16 4.07
N THR A 128 -4.97 7.18 2.74
CA THR A 128 -5.42 8.31 1.90
C THR A 128 -5.61 7.86 0.46
N GLY A 129 -6.29 8.70 -0.32
CA GLY A 129 -6.65 8.44 -1.71
C GLY A 129 -8.14 8.18 -1.88
N THR A 130 -8.53 7.77 -3.07
CA THR A 130 -9.93 7.46 -3.39
C THR A 130 -10.07 6.06 -3.97
N LEU A 131 -11.16 5.41 -3.60
CA LEU A 131 -11.61 4.17 -4.21
C LEU A 131 -12.81 4.48 -5.11
N GLU A 132 -12.98 3.73 -6.20
CA GLU A 132 -14.17 3.84 -7.04
C GLU A 132 -15.43 3.33 -6.32
N ASN A 133 -15.23 2.35 -5.42
CA ASN A 133 -16.26 1.80 -4.55
C ASN A 133 -15.93 2.08 -3.07
N PRO A 134 -16.10 3.32 -2.57
CA PRO A 134 -15.62 3.74 -1.25
C PRO A 134 -16.34 3.04 -0.08
N THR A 135 -17.56 2.57 -0.30
CA THR A 135 -18.35 1.86 0.72
C THR A 135 -18.24 0.36 0.52
N PRO A 136 -17.80 -0.40 1.54
CA PRO A 136 -17.84 -1.86 1.49
C PRO A 136 -19.27 -2.38 1.29
N ARG A 137 -19.41 -3.54 0.63
CA ARG A 137 -20.67 -4.27 0.57
C ARG A 137 -20.89 -5.05 1.86
N ASP A 138 -22.10 -5.49 2.14
CA ASP A 138 -22.43 -6.25 3.35
C ASP A 138 -21.59 -7.52 3.48
N GLU A 139 -21.36 -8.21 2.37
CA GLU A 139 -20.52 -9.43 2.36
C GLU A 139 -19.04 -9.12 2.68
N GLU A 140 -18.57 -7.92 2.32
CA GLU A 140 -17.21 -7.47 2.68
C GLU A 140 -17.12 -7.18 4.18
N TYR A 141 -18.16 -6.56 4.77
CA TYR A 141 -18.22 -6.33 6.21
C TYR A 141 -18.22 -7.66 6.99
N ASP A 142 -19.03 -8.63 6.57
CA ASP A 142 -19.09 -9.94 7.20
C ASP A 142 -17.71 -10.62 7.23
N MET A 143 -16.93 -10.48 6.17
CA MET A 143 -15.57 -11.06 6.13
C MET A 143 -14.57 -10.28 6.98
N LEU A 144 -14.69 -8.96 7.08
CA LEU A 144 -13.81 -8.14 7.91
C LEU A 144 -14.04 -8.38 9.40
N ASP A 145 -15.26 -8.67 9.82
CA ASP A 145 -15.62 -8.93 11.22
C ASP A 145 -15.13 -10.30 11.73
N ILE A 146 -14.71 -11.20 10.85
CA ILE A 146 -14.21 -12.54 11.24
C ILE A 146 -12.85 -12.45 11.95
N ASP A 147 -12.02 -11.45 11.65
CA ASP A 147 -10.67 -11.35 12.21
C ASP A 147 -10.68 -10.57 13.53
N GLU A 148 -10.92 -11.28 14.65
CA GLU A 148 -10.86 -10.70 15.99
C GLU A 148 -9.49 -10.13 16.36
N ALA A 149 -8.42 -10.56 15.70
CA ALA A 149 -7.06 -10.07 15.94
C ALA A 149 -6.78 -8.71 15.28
N LYS A 150 -7.62 -8.34 14.32
CA LYS A 150 -7.51 -7.10 13.57
C LYS A 150 -8.89 -6.48 13.36
N PRO A 151 -9.54 -5.96 14.42
CA PRO A 151 -10.87 -5.39 14.27
C PRO A 151 -10.86 -4.30 13.20
N PRO A 152 -11.84 -4.30 12.29
CA PRO A 152 -11.90 -3.34 11.21
C PRO A 152 -12.13 -1.92 11.74
N THR A 153 -11.53 -0.94 11.08
CA THR A 153 -11.86 0.47 11.24
C THR A 153 -12.79 0.91 10.12
N LYS A 154 -13.24 2.15 10.15
CA LYS A 154 -14.03 2.72 9.04
C LYS A 154 -13.24 2.85 7.71
N HIS A 155 -11.93 2.65 7.75
CA HIS A 155 -11.03 2.73 6.60
C HIS A 155 -10.49 1.37 6.18
N THR A 156 -10.85 0.30 6.89
CA THR A 156 -10.44 -1.05 6.55
C THR A 156 -11.25 -1.55 5.36
N ARG A 157 -10.57 -2.13 4.38
CA ARG A 157 -11.15 -2.72 3.18
C ARG A 157 -10.49 -4.05 2.87
N LEU A 158 -11.23 -4.94 2.23
CA LEU A 158 -10.59 -6.11 1.61
C LEU A 158 -9.89 -5.69 0.31
N GLY A 159 -8.60 -5.98 0.20
CA GLY A 159 -7.81 -5.63 -0.98
C GLY A 159 -8.35 -6.24 -2.28
N CYS A 160 -9.04 -7.38 -2.20
CA CYS A 160 -9.70 -8.01 -3.34
C CYS A 160 -10.99 -7.31 -3.79
N GLN A 161 -11.57 -6.43 -2.95
CA GLN A 161 -12.81 -5.70 -3.23
C GLN A 161 -12.59 -4.21 -3.47
N ALA A 162 -11.55 -3.64 -2.87
CA ALA A 162 -11.24 -2.21 -2.94
C ALA A 162 -10.69 -1.83 -4.32
N VAL A 163 -11.54 -1.26 -5.18
CA VAL A 163 -11.18 -0.81 -6.54
C VAL A 163 -10.52 0.55 -6.48
N ILE A 164 -9.33 0.67 -7.09
CA ILE A 164 -8.50 1.88 -7.05
C ILE A 164 -9.15 3.00 -7.87
N GLY A 165 -9.26 4.19 -7.25
CA GLY A 165 -9.72 5.40 -7.92
C GLY A 165 -8.60 6.14 -8.66
N LYS A 166 -8.86 7.41 -8.97
CA LYS A 166 -7.97 8.22 -9.84
C LYS A 166 -6.87 8.96 -9.08
N ASN A 167 -6.96 9.07 -7.75
CA ASN A 167 -5.99 9.80 -6.94
C ASN A 167 -4.92 8.86 -6.38
N PRO A 168 -3.70 9.35 -6.11
CA PRO A 168 -2.69 8.56 -5.42
C PRO A 168 -3.26 7.88 -4.18
N LEU A 169 -3.02 6.59 -4.05
CA LEU A 169 -3.54 5.77 -2.97
C LEU A 169 -2.41 5.36 -2.03
N VAL A 170 -2.58 5.57 -0.73
CA VAL A 170 -1.69 5.04 0.30
C VAL A 170 -2.49 4.08 1.17
N VAL A 171 -2.01 2.86 1.26
CA VAL A 171 -2.60 1.81 2.10
C VAL A 171 -1.55 1.20 3.02
N SER A 172 -2.00 0.72 4.18
CA SER A 172 -1.19 -0.06 5.11
C SER A 172 -1.71 -1.49 5.18
N ILE A 173 -0.78 -2.46 5.13
CA ILE A 173 -1.03 -3.84 5.51
C ILE A 173 -0.69 -3.92 6.99
N ARG A 174 -1.71 -4.06 7.83
CA ARG A 174 -1.56 -4.06 9.28
C ARG A 174 -0.89 -5.34 9.76
N ALA A 175 0.11 -5.19 10.61
CA ALA A 175 0.68 -6.31 11.34
C ALA A 175 -0.41 -6.99 12.21
N PRO A 176 -0.43 -8.33 12.31
CA PRO A 176 -1.31 -9.00 13.26
C PRO A 176 -0.97 -8.54 14.68
N GLU A 177 -1.98 -8.22 15.47
CA GLU A 177 -1.75 -7.95 16.89
C GLU A 177 -1.05 -9.17 17.51
N LYS A 178 0.14 -8.96 18.08
CA LYS A 178 0.85 -10.01 18.79
C LYS A 178 -0.02 -10.44 19.97
N LYS A 179 -0.73 -11.58 19.84
CA LYS A 179 -1.38 -12.21 20.99
C LYS A 179 -0.27 -12.46 22.02
N ILE A 180 -0.23 -11.66 23.07
CA ILE A 180 0.60 -11.94 24.25
C ILE A 180 0.05 -13.25 24.80
N ARG A 181 0.65 -14.37 24.41
CA ARG A 181 0.38 -15.63 25.08
C ARG A 181 0.88 -15.45 26.49
N ALA A 182 -0.04 -15.15 27.42
CA ALA A 182 0.24 -15.28 28.83
C ALA A 182 0.77 -16.70 29.02
N LYS A 183 2.05 -16.82 29.38
CA LYS A 183 2.60 -18.08 29.88
C LYS A 183 1.89 -18.34 31.20
N ILE A 184 0.97 -19.31 31.18
CA ILE A 184 0.43 -19.91 32.40
C ILE A 184 1.50 -20.85 32.97
#